data_2faecc54e1b5f7063d0731866ca522c2
#
_entry.id   2faecc54e1b5f7063d0731866ca522c2
#
_cell.length_a   1.000
_cell.length_b   1.000
_cell.length_c   1.000
_cell.angle_alpha   90.00
_cell.angle_beta   90.00
_cell.angle_gamma   90.00
#
_symmetry.space_group_name_H-M   'P 1'
#
loop_
_entity.id
_entity.type
_entity.pdbx_description
1 polymer ?
#
loop_
_entity_poly.entity_id
_entity_poly.type
_entity_poly.pdbx_seq_one_letter_code
_entity_poly.pdbx_strand_id
1 'polypeptide(L)'
;MREDAKPTRQRPYTYNNNFANKIKDEINKLLEAEFIYEIEHTEWVSPIVVVPKKNGKLRVCVNLKKVNAATIRDYYPLPITDHVLERVAGKQAYSFLDGFSGYNQVSIKPEDQHKTTFATEWGIFAYKVMPFGLTNAPATF
;
A
#
# COMPACT_ATOMS: atom_id res chain seq x y z
N MET A 1 15.30 6.01 2.06
CA MET A 1 14.86 6.93 3.16
C MET A 1 15.77 8.13 3.20
N ARG A 2 15.27 9.26 3.77
CA ARG A 2 16.08 10.43 4.11
C ARG A 2 17.05 10.07 5.22
N GLU A 3 18.25 10.66 5.24
CA GLU A 3 19.27 10.37 6.26
C GLU A 3 18.85 10.79 7.68
N ASP A 4 18.03 11.82 7.78
CA ASP A 4 17.47 12.36 9.03
C ASP A 4 16.16 11.69 9.47
N ALA A 5 15.70 10.68 8.74
CA ALA A 5 14.41 10.04 8.99
C ALA A 5 14.47 9.19 10.26
N LYS A 6 13.60 9.53 11.21
CA LYS A 6 13.43 8.76 12.45
C LYS A 6 12.28 7.77 12.31
N PRO A 7 12.47 6.53 12.75
CA PRO A 7 11.39 5.57 12.81
C PRO A 7 10.21 6.08 13.62
N THR A 8 9.02 5.71 13.22
CA THR A 8 7.80 6.17 13.89
C THR A 8 6.86 5.00 14.16
N ARG A 9 6.53 4.79 15.44
CA ARG A 9 5.47 3.89 15.87
C ARG A 9 4.17 4.67 16.04
N GLN A 10 3.20 4.41 15.20
CA GLN A 10 1.88 5.02 15.28
C GLN A 10 0.92 4.11 16.05
N ARG A 11 0.02 4.70 16.82
CA ARG A 11 -1.02 3.93 17.52
C ARG A 11 -2.02 3.39 16.50
N PRO A 12 -2.51 2.14 16.67
CA PRO A 12 -3.60 1.61 15.87
C PRO A 12 -4.84 2.50 15.97
N TYR A 13 -5.58 2.63 14.87
CA TYR A 13 -6.91 3.23 14.93
C TYR A 13 -7.92 2.24 15.50
N THR A 14 -8.85 2.75 16.27
CA THR A 14 -10.01 1.96 16.71
C THR A 14 -10.96 1.78 15.54
N TYR A 15 -11.36 0.56 15.26
CA TYR A 15 -12.39 0.24 14.28
C TYR A 15 -13.52 -0.54 14.93
N ASN A 16 -14.69 -0.53 14.30
CA ASN A 16 -15.86 -1.22 14.81
C ASN A 16 -15.62 -2.75 14.78
N ASN A 17 -15.95 -3.44 15.87
CA ASN A 17 -15.82 -4.89 16.01
C ASN A 17 -16.50 -5.68 14.88
N ASN A 18 -17.55 -5.12 14.26
CA ASN A 18 -18.21 -5.72 13.10
C ASN A 18 -17.28 -5.86 11.87
N PHE A 19 -16.17 -5.17 11.85
CA PHE A 19 -15.18 -5.26 10.77
C PHE A 19 -14.02 -6.19 11.09
N ALA A 20 -13.86 -6.62 12.34
CA ALA A 20 -12.73 -7.43 12.78
C ALA A 20 -12.56 -8.70 11.92
N ASN A 21 -13.62 -9.50 11.74
CA ASN A 21 -13.57 -10.71 10.93
C ASN A 21 -13.18 -10.43 9.46
N LYS A 22 -13.74 -9.36 8.88
CA LYS A 22 -13.42 -8.97 7.50
C LYS A 22 -11.98 -8.50 7.34
N ILE A 23 -11.42 -7.83 8.35
CA ILE A 23 -10.02 -7.42 8.38
C ILE A 23 -9.14 -8.65 8.48
N LYS A 24 -9.49 -9.60 9.36
CA LYS A 24 -8.76 -10.87 9.51
C LYS A 24 -8.73 -11.66 8.21
N ASP A 25 -9.88 -11.78 7.54
CA ASP A 25 -9.99 -12.46 6.24
C ASP A 25 -9.07 -11.80 5.18
N GLU A 26 -8.99 -10.48 5.18
CA GLU A 26 -8.13 -9.76 4.23
C GLU A 26 -6.64 -9.96 4.55
N ILE A 27 -6.27 -9.98 5.84
CA ILE A 27 -4.89 -10.29 6.27
C ILE A 27 -4.52 -11.71 5.88
N ASN A 28 -5.41 -12.69 6.09
CA ASN A 28 -5.17 -14.08 5.71
C ASN A 28 -4.93 -14.22 4.20
N LYS A 29 -5.73 -13.53 3.37
CA LYS A 29 -5.50 -13.52 1.91
C LYS A 29 -4.15 -12.95 1.53
N LEU A 30 -3.70 -11.88 2.20
CA LEU A 30 -2.40 -11.29 1.94
C LEU A 30 -1.26 -12.22 2.38
N LEU A 31 -1.44 -12.97 3.48
CA LEU A 31 -0.49 -13.99 3.94
C LEU A 31 -0.43 -15.18 2.97
N GLU A 32 -1.59 -15.72 2.56
CA GLU A 32 -1.69 -16.81 1.60
C GLU A 32 -1.08 -16.45 0.24
N ALA A 33 -1.22 -15.19 -0.18
CA ALA A 33 -0.59 -14.67 -1.39
C ALA A 33 0.91 -14.33 -1.21
N GLU A 34 1.46 -14.52 -0.01
CA GLU A 34 2.84 -14.17 0.36
C GLU A 34 3.19 -12.69 0.14
N PHE A 35 2.20 -11.81 0.13
CA PHE A 35 2.40 -10.36 -0.02
C PHE A 35 2.88 -9.71 1.27
N ILE A 36 2.56 -10.33 2.41
CA ILE A 36 3.00 -9.90 3.74
C ILE A 36 3.59 -11.08 4.51
N TYR A 37 4.30 -10.77 5.57
CA TYR A 37 4.78 -11.74 6.55
C TYR A 37 4.73 -11.17 7.96
N GLU A 38 4.68 -12.03 8.95
CA GLU A 38 4.70 -11.64 10.36
C GLU A 38 6.12 -11.21 10.79
N ILE A 39 6.22 -10.14 11.58
CA ILE A 39 7.47 -9.60 12.09
C ILE A 39 7.34 -9.33 13.59
N GLU A 40 8.33 -9.77 14.38
CA GLU A 40 8.28 -9.63 15.83
C GLU A 40 8.67 -8.22 16.31
N HIS A 41 9.70 -7.64 15.71
CA HIS A 41 10.24 -6.36 16.11
C HIS A 41 10.45 -5.41 14.94
N THR A 42 9.98 -4.18 15.12
CA THR A 42 10.22 -3.07 14.20
C THR A 42 10.10 -1.74 14.91
N GLU A 43 10.85 -0.78 14.44
CA GLU A 43 10.74 0.62 14.87
C GLU A 43 9.70 1.40 14.04
N TRP A 44 9.28 0.85 12.90
CA TRP A 44 8.27 1.42 12.02
C TRP A 44 6.95 0.69 12.20
N VAL A 45 5.91 1.40 12.65
CA VAL A 45 4.57 0.83 12.75
C VAL A 45 3.54 1.82 12.23
N SER A 46 2.81 1.42 11.20
CA SER A 46 1.71 2.18 10.62
C SER A 46 0.36 1.60 11.06
N PRO A 47 -0.68 2.41 11.23
CA PRO A 47 -2.01 1.91 11.52
C PRO A 47 -2.71 1.47 10.24
N ILE A 48 -3.63 0.50 10.37
CA ILE A 48 -4.57 0.17 9.31
C ILE A 48 -5.75 1.13 9.32
N VAL A 49 -6.32 1.37 8.14
CA VAL A 49 -7.52 2.16 7.93
C VAL A 49 -8.50 1.33 7.12
N VAL A 50 -9.72 1.22 7.60
CA VAL A 50 -10.78 0.49 6.91
C VAL A 50 -11.69 1.47 6.19
N VAL A 51 -11.81 1.30 4.87
CA VAL A 51 -12.60 2.17 4.01
C VAL A 51 -13.71 1.35 3.35
N PRO A 52 -15.00 1.72 3.54
CA PRO A 52 -16.09 1.05 2.84
C PRO A 52 -16.07 1.40 1.35
N LYS A 53 -16.23 0.38 0.50
CA LYS A 53 -16.45 0.55 -0.94
C LYS A 53 -17.93 0.80 -1.22
N LYS A 54 -18.25 1.43 -2.36
CA LYS A 54 -19.63 1.67 -2.82
C LYS A 54 -20.49 0.40 -2.91
N ASN A 55 -19.88 -0.76 -3.11
CA ASN A 55 -20.54 -2.06 -3.19
C ASN A 55 -20.66 -2.79 -1.84
N GLY A 56 -20.47 -2.11 -0.72
CA GLY A 56 -20.55 -2.67 0.64
C GLY A 56 -19.35 -3.53 1.06
N LYS A 57 -18.38 -3.77 0.16
CA LYS A 57 -17.12 -4.44 0.52
C LYS A 57 -16.21 -3.47 1.29
N LEU A 58 -15.34 -4.01 2.13
CA LEU A 58 -14.31 -3.24 2.82
C LEU A 58 -13.00 -3.26 2.03
N ARG A 59 -12.28 -2.16 2.13
CA ARG A 59 -10.88 -2.09 1.75
C ARG A 59 -10.07 -1.84 3.02
N VAL A 60 -9.16 -2.73 3.32
CA VAL A 60 -8.16 -2.53 4.37
C VAL A 60 -6.95 -1.86 3.72
N CYS A 61 -6.58 -0.71 4.24
CA CYS A 61 -5.44 0.06 3.77
C CYS A 61 -4.48 0.31 4.93
N VAL A 62 -3.19 0.46 4.63
CA VAL A 62 -2.20 0.89 5.61
C VAL A 62 -1.95 2.39 5.46
N ASN A 63 -1.95 3.12 6.56
CA ASN A 63 -1.67 4.55 6.55
C ASN A 63 -0.15 4.81 6.55
N LEU A 64 0.43 4.84 5.37
CA LEU A 64 1.86 5.03 5.16
C LEU A 64 2.32 6.50 5.13
N LYS A 65 1.49 7.45 5.57
CA LYS A 65 1.83 8.90 5.52
C LYS A 65 3.17 9.23 6.17
N LYS A 66 3.48 8.64 7.33
CA LYS A 66 4.75 8.88 8.04
C LYS A 66 5.94 8.24 7.32
N VAL A 67 5.76 7.04 6.77
CA VAL A 67 6.75 6.37 5.93
C VAL A 67 7.03 7.21 4.69
N ASN A 68 5.99 7.69 4.01
CA ASN A 68 6.10 8.54 2.83
C ASN A 68 6.81 9.87 3.12
N ALA A 69 6.56 10.48 4.27
CA ALA A 69 7.24 11.72 4.68
C ALA A 69 8.75 11.50 4.90
N ALA A 70 9.15 10.30 5.31
CA ALA A 70 10.54 9.91 5.50
C ALA A 70 11.21 9.36 4.22
N THR A 71 10.44 9.14 3.16
CA THR A 71 10.94 8.57 1.90
C THR A 71 11.44 9.67 0.97
N ILE A 72 12.60 9.46 0.33
CA ILE A 72 13.05 10.30 -0.78
C ILE A 72 12.14 10.03 -1.96
N ARG A 73 11.49 11.07 -2.48
CA ARG A 73 10.60 10.93 -3.63
C ARG A 73 11.37 10.68 -4.90
N ASP A 74 10.88 9.73 -5.67
CA ASP A 74 11.24 9.56 -7.06
C ASP A 74 10.43 10.57 -7.90
N TYR A 75 11.12 11.43 -8.62
CA TYR A 75 10.52 12.45 -9.48
C TYR A 75 10.32 11.95 -10.92
N TYR A 76 10.18 10.64 -11.11
CA TYR A 76 9.83 10.11 -12.44
C TYR A 76 8.58 10.80 -12.98
N PRO A 77 8.64 11.39 -14.19
CA PRO A 77 7.52 12.14 -14.76
C PRO A 77 6.42 11.17 -15.19
N LEU A 78 5.36 11.09 -14.39
CA LEU A 78 4.17 10.34 -14.76
C LEU A 78 3.44 11.04 -15.92
N PRO A 79 2.82 10.28 -16.83
CA PRO A 79 2.03 10.86 -17.91
C PRO A 79 0.90 11.76 -17.37
N ILE A 80 0.76 12.94 -17.94
CA ILE A 80 -0.36 13.83 -17.62
C ILE A 80 -1.59 13.29 -18.38
N THR A 81 -2.70 13.08 -17.67
CA THR A 81 -3.91 12.48 -18.20
C THR A 81 -4.41 13.21 -19.46
N ASP A 82 -4.39 14.53 -19.46
CA ASP A 82 -4.84 15.35 -20.59
C ASP A 82 -4.00 15.10 -21.85
N HIS A 83 -2.69 15.01 -21.72
CA HIS A 83 -1.80 14.67 -22.84
C HIS A 83 -2.05 13.24 -23.38
N VAL A 84 -2.39 12.29 -22.51
CA VAL A 84 -2.76 10.94 -22.93
C VAL A 84 -4.08 10.97 -23.72
N LEU A 85 -5.08 11.70 -23.21
CA LEU A 85 -6.38 11.85 -23.88
C LEU A 85 -6.23 12.51 -25.26
N GLU A 86 -5.43 13.56 -25.38
CA GLU A 86 -5.15 14.23 -26.66
C GLU A 86 -4.52 13.25 -27.68
N ARG A 87 -3.58 12.41 -27.25
CA ARG A 87 -2.92 11.42 -28.13
C ARG A 87 -3.84 10.33 -28.64
N VAL A 88 -4.84 9.95 -27.84
CA VAL A 88 -5.79 8.89 -28.22
C VAL A 88 -7.05 9.45 -28.89
N ALA A 89 -7.31 10.75 -28.79
CA ALA A 89 -8.48 11.38 -29.38
C ALA A 89 -8.61 11.07 -30.87
N GLY A 90 -9.86 10.94 -31.34
CA GLY A 90 -10.18 10.73 -32.75
C GLY A 90 -9.96 9.30 -33.28
N LYS A 91 -9.66 8.33 -32.41
CA LYS A 91 -9.60 6.89 -32.78
C LYS A 91 -11.01 6.29 -32.76
N GLN A 92 -11.24 5.28 -33.60
CA GLN A 92 -12.55 4.61 -33.72
C GLN A 92 -12.81 3.60 -32.59
N ALA A 93 -11.74 3.07 -31.96
CA ALA A 93 -11.83 2.09 -30.90
C ALA A 93 -10.66 2.24 -29.90
N TYR A 94 -10.91 1.87 -28.66
CA TYR A 94 -9.94 1.90 -27.58
C TYR A 94 -9.94 0.58 -26.82
N SER A 95 -8.76 0.11 -26.43
CA SER A 95 -8.60 -0.98 -25.48
C SER A 95 -8.00 -0.43 -24.20
N PHE A 96 -8.68 -0.69 -23.09
CA PHE A 96 -8.19 -0.31 -21.75
C PHE A 96 -7.66 -1.55 -21.06
N LEU A 97 -6.39 -1.49 -20.63
CA LEU A 97 -5.74 -2.54 -19.87
C LEU A 97 -5.51 -2.04 -18.46
N ASP A 98 -5.94 -2.83 -17.48
CA ASP A 98 -5.67 -2.58 -16.06
C ASP A 98 -4.70 -3.64 -15.53
N GLY A 99 -3.64 -3.19 -14.88
CA GLY A 99 -2.67 -4.09 -14.25
C GLY A 99 -3.27 -4.75 -13.01
N PHE A 100 -3.63 -6.02 -13.11
CA PHE A 100 -4.16 -6.77 -11.96
C PHE A 100 -3.19 -6.72 -10.79
N SER A 101 -3.61 -6.13 -9.66
CA SER A 101 -2.78 -5.93 -8.46
C SER A 101 -1.40 -5.32 -8.78
N GLY A 102 -1.35 -4.34 -9.71
CA GLY A 102 -0.13 -3.87 -10.36
C GLY A 102 1.03 -3.62 -9.41
N TYR A 103 0.85 -2.83 -8.34
CA TYR A 103 1.93 -2.56 -7.39
C TYR A 103 2.41 -3.80 -6.64
N ASN A 104 1.53 -4.75 -6.35
CA ASN A 104 1.89 -5.99 -5.67
C ASN A 104 2.75 -6.94 -6.53
N GLN A 105 2.94 -6.63 -7.81
CA GLN A 105 3.86 -7.36 -8.69
C GLN A 105 5.33 -6.95 -8.49
N VAL A 106 5.59 -5.87 -7.77
CA VAL A 106 6.92 -5.34 -7.53
C VAL A 106 7.36 -5.64 -6.10
N SER A 107 8.47 -6.35 -5.96
CA SER A 107 9.03 -6.68 -4.65
C SER A 107 9.69 -5.46 -4.00
N ILE A 108 9.53 -5.35 -2.69
CA ILE A 108 10.28 -4.39 -1.86
C ILE A 108 11.63 -5.02 -1.50
N LYS A 109 12.69 -4.24 -1.55
CA LYS A 109 14.02 -4.70 -1.10
C LYS A 109 13.94 -5.23 0.33
N PRO A 110 14.55 -6.39 0.64
CA PRO A 110 14.47 -6.99 1.97
C PRO A 110 14.82 -6.03 3.11
N GLU A 111 15.83 -5.17 2.92
CA GLU A 111 16.27 -4.14 3.86
C GLU A 111 15.24 -3.03 4.12
N ASP A 112 14.24 -2.88 3.26
CA ASP A 112 13.20 -1.85 3.36
C ASP A 112 11.84 -2.40 3.80
N GLN A 113 11.63 -3.71 3.76
CA GLN A 113 10.34 -4.35 4.06
C GLN A 113 9.83 -3.99 5.46
N HIS A 114 10.71 -4.03 6.48
CA HIS A 114 10.36 -3.70 7.86
C HIS A 114 9.82 -2.27 8.04
N LYS A 115 10.06 -1.35 7.08
CA LYS A 115 9.56 0.03 7.10
C LYS A 115 8.09 0.12 6.71
N THR A 116 7.56 -0.92 6.06
CA THR A 116 6.15 -1.00 5.63
C THR A 116 5.24 -1.66 6.66
N THR A 117 5.75 -1.87 7.85
CA THR A 117 5.06 -2.61 8.91
C THR A 117 3.79 -1.93 9.38
N PHE A 118 2.79 -2.75 9.64
CA PHE A 118 1.52 -2.32 10.22
C PHE A 118 1.07 -3.27 11.34
N ALA A 119 0.37 -2.71 12.32
CA ALA A 119 -0.13 -3.46 13.46
C ALA A 119 -1.62 -3.73 13.36
N THR A 120 -2.01 -4.93 13.79
CA THR A 120 -3.38 -5.41 13.90
C THR A 120 -3.61 -6.07 15.26
N GLU A 121 -4.82 -6.51 15.54
CA GLU A 121 -5.12 -7.29 16.74
C GLU A 121 -4.49 -8.71 16.71
N TRP A 122 -4.15 -9.21 15.51
CA TRP A 122 -3.64 -10.57 15.31
C TRP A 122 -2.13 -10.63 15.12
N GLY A 123 -1.44 -9.49 15.12
CA GLY A 123 0.00 -9.44 14.97
C GLY A 123 0.48 -8.20 14.23
N ILE A 124 1.76 -8.18 14.00
CA ILE A 124 2.48 -7.13 13.29
C ILE A 124 3.00 -7.74 11.98
N PHE A 125 2.68 -7.10 10.87
CA PHE A 125 3.00 -7.61 9.52
C PHE A 125 3.77 -6.58 8.72
N ALA A 126 4.66 -7.05 7.85
CA ALA A 126 5.40 -6.23 6.90
C ALA A 126 5.13 -6.70 5.47
N TYR A 127 5.18 -5.77 4.50
CA TYR A 127 5.01 -6.10 3.09
C TYR A 127 6.30 -6.59 2.45
N LYS A 128 6.21 -7.70 1.69
CA LYS A 128 7.24 -8.17 0.76
C LYS A 128 7.16 -7.47 -0.60
N VAL A 129 5.95 -7.05 -0.97
CA VAL A 129 5.63 -6.39 -2.24
C VAL A 129 5.10 -4.99 -2.00
N MET A 130 5.13 -4.13 -3.01
CA MET A 130 4.68 -2.75 -2.87
C MET A 130 3.17 -2.68 -2.60
N PRO A 131 2.73 -2.18 -1.43
CA PRO A 131 1.33 -1.91 -1.18
C PRO A 131 0.89 -0.60 -1.84
N PHE A 132 -0.43 -0.45 -2.00
CA PHE A 132 -1.01 0.84 -2.30
C PHE A 132 -0.70 1.86 -1.20
N GLY A 133 -0.39 3.10 -1.61
CA GLY A 133 -0.15 4.21 -0.70
C GLY A 133 1.31 4.55 -0.45
N LEU A 134 2.27 3.79 -0.96
CA LEU A 134 3.67 4.20 -1.01
C LEU A 134 3.87 5.30 -2.06
N THR A 135 4.62 6.36 -1.68
CA THR A 135 4.81 7.55 -2.52
C THR A 135 5.50 7.25 -3.85
N ASN A 136 6.42 6.27 -3.87
CA ASN A 136 7.19 5.90 -5.07
C ASN A 136 6.55 4.75 -5.86
N ALA A 137 5.45 4.15 -5.39
CA ALA A 137 4.83 3.03 -6.09
C ALA A 137 4.42 3.38 -7.54
N PRO A 138 3.81 4.54 -7.84
CA PRO A 138 3.47 4.89 -9.21
C PRO A 138 4.69 5.07 -10.13
N ALA A 139 5.80 5.61 -9.59
CA ALA A 139 7.01 5.85 -10.37
C ALA A 139 7.80 4.55 -10.63
N THR A 140 7.71 3.59 -9.70
CA THR A 140 8.41 2.31 -9.81
C THR A 140 7.66 1.32 -10.72
N PHE A 141 6.32 1.33 -10.68
CA PHE A 141 5.45 0.48 -11.50
C PHE A 141 5.40 0.94 -12.95
#